data_d4bca9dc9f6808aa94d79f9cabf193ef
#
_entry.id   d4bca9dc9f6808aa94d79f9cabf193ef
#
_cell.length_a   1.000
_cell.length_b   1.000
_cell.length_c   1.000
_cell.angle_alpha   90.00
_cell.angle_beta   90.00
_cell.angle_gamma   90.00
#
_symmetry.space_group_name_H-M   'P 1'
#
loop_
_entity.id
_entity.type
_entity.pdbx_description
1 polymer ?
#
loop_
_entity_poly.entity_id
_entity_poly.type
_entity_poly.pdbx_seq_one_letter_code
_entity_poly.pdbx_strand_id
1 'polypeptide(L)'
;MCIRDRYCYYIRTDGTPIGNELFEELGISNEDQMRGYIGTTEYVLPLTADMKKTLEAKPWVQMVQRIEPAESESIITYPVGTDYGWTHVNYGPIWIPKKGAKVNLTLENLPLYERCIRNYEGNKLEVKNGHIYINGKVETSYTFKMDYYWMQGDNRDNSLDSRYWGFVPEDHIVGTPAIILISFDKDHSLFNGGIRWNRIFKLPNQDKK
;
A
#
# COMPACT_ATOMS: atom_id res chain seq x y z
N MET A 1 -6.07 -12.15 -3.59
CA MET A 1 -4.82 -11.87 -2.86
C MET A 1 -3.72 -11.71 -3.89
N CYS A 2 -3.02 -10.59 -3.91
CA CYS A 2 -1.94 -10.37 -4.86
C CYS A 2 -0.75 -11.27 -4.46
N ILE A 3 -0.20 -12.03 -5.42
CA ILE A 3 0.94 -12.95 -5.18
C ILE A 3 2.20 -12.17 -4.71
N ARG A 4 2.21 -10.85 -4.91
CA ARG A 4 3.33 -9.95 -4.59
C ARG A 4 3.17 -9.18 -3.28
N ASP A 5 2.05 -9.35 -2.57
CA ASP A 5 1.84 -8.65 -1.30
C ASP A 5 2.90 -9.06 -0.29
N ARG A 6 3.65 -8.07 0.20
CA ARG A 6 4.64 -8.22 1.26
C ARG A 6 4.09 -7.64 2.55
N TYR A 7 4.30 -8.38 3.61
CA TYR A 7 3.97 -7.96 4.97
C TYR A 7 5.21 -8.06 5.85
N CYS A 8 5.30 -7.27 6.89
CA CYS A 8 6.40 -7.32 7.83
C CYS A 8 6.30 -8.53 8.75
N TYR A 9 7.39 -9.28 8.82
CA TYR A 9 7.54 -10.43 9.71
C TYR A 9 8.74 -10.25 10.62
N TYR A 10 8.53 -10.55 11.89
CA TYR A 10 9.60 -10.78 12.85
C TYR A 10 10.17 -12.18 12.64
N ILE A 11 11.47 -12.28 12.52
CA ILE A 11 12.19 -13.54 12.30
C ILE A 11 13.24 -13.68 13.39
N ARG A 12 13.32 -14.87 13.98
CA ARG A 12 14.36 -15.22 14.93
C ARG A 12 15.04 -16.50 14.49
N THR A 13 16.38 -16.49 14.54
CA THR A 13 17.24 -17.64 14.23
C THR A 13 17.86 -18.23 15.50
N ASP A 14 18.49 -19.39 15.39
CA ASP A 14 19.18 -20.11 16.47
C ASP A 14 20.58 -19.55 16.82
N GLY A 15 20.97 -18.48 16.20
CA GLY A 15 22.33 -17.89 16.25
C GLY A 15 22.98 -17.84 14.87
N THR A 16 22.42 -18.55 13.90
CA THR A 16 22.88 -18.52 12.51
C THR A 16 22.37 -17.26 11.82
N PRO A 17 23.23 -16.40 11.30
CA PRO A 17 22.78 -15.21 10.57
C PRO A 17 22.20 -15.59 9.19
N ILE A 18 21.24 -14.80 8.71
CA ILE A 18 20.76 -14.91 7.33
C ILE A 18 21.89 -14.43 6.41
N GLY A 19 22.40 -15.32 5.55
CA GLY A 19 23.48 -14.99 4.62
C GLY A 19 23.00 -14.18 3.41
N ASN A 20 23.91 -13.43 2.79
CA ASN A 20 23.63 -12.59 1.62
C ASN A 20 23.02 -13.39 0.45
N GLU A 21 23.48 -14.63 0.23
CA GLU A 21 22.96 -15.50 -0.83
C GLU A 21 21.45 -15.76 -0.66
N LEU A 22 20.99 -15.96 0.57
CA LEU A 22 19.55 -16.17 0.84
C LEU A 22 18.76 -14.88 0.69
N PHE A 23 19.30 -13.73 1.05
CA PHE A 23 18.67 -12.44 0.80
C PHE A 23 18.51 -12.18 -0.71
N GLU A 24 19.51 -12.49 -1.51
CA GLU A 24 19.46 -12.39 -2.97
C GLU A 24 18.44 -13.38 -3.57
N GLU A 25 18.44 -14.65 -3.12
CA GLU A 25 17.46 -15.66 -3.53
C GLU A 25 16.02 -15.19 -3.26
N LEU A 26 15.77 -14.60 -2.09
CA LEU A 26 14.47 -14.06 -1.70
C LEU A 26 14.16 -12.72 -2.37
N GLY A 27 15.13 -12.07 -3.02
CA GLY A 27 14.94 -10.74 -3.61
C GLY A 27 14.67 -9.64 -2.57
N ILE A 28 15.29 -9.76 -1.39
CA ILE A 28 15.25 -8.74 -0.33
C ILE A 28 16.36 -7.73 -0.60
N SER A 29 15.98 -6.47 -0.80
CA SER A 29 16.92 -5.40 -1.12
C SER A 29 17.88 -5.10 0.04
N ASN A 30 19.07 -4.56 -0.25
CA ASN A 30 20.01 -4.11 0.78
C ASN A 30 19.38 -3.08 1.73
N GLU A 31 18.50 -2.24 1.24
CA GLU A 31 17.76 -1.28 2.06
C GLU A 31 16.84 -1.98 3.07
N ASP A 32 16.07 -2.99 2.62
CA ASP A 32 15.19 -3.77 3.51
C ASP A 32 16.01 -4.58 4.53
N GLN A 33 17.17 -5.12 4.12
CA GLN A 33 18.09 -5.79 5.02
C GLN A 33 18.59 -4.83 6.11
N MET A 34 19.13 -3.67 5.72
CA MET A 34 19.69 -2.68 6.66
C MET A 34 18.63 -2.18 7.66
N ARG A 35 17.41 -1.94 7.19
CA ARG A 35 16.29 -1.53 8.06
C ARG A 35 15.77 -2.66 8.95
N GLY A 36 15.90 -3.89 8.46
CA GLY A 36 15.36 -5.08 9.11
C GLY A 36 16.22 -5.69 10.20
N TYR A 37 17.48 -5.29 10.33
CA TYR A 37 18.35 -5.76 11.41
C TYR A 37 17.92 -5.15 12.75
N ILE A 38 17.44 -5.99 13.69
CA ILE A 38 17.16 -5.58 15.07
C ILE A 38 18.28 -6.04 16.00
N GLY A 39 18.96 -7.15 15.64
CA GLY A 39 20.05 -7.77 16.38
C GLY A 39 20.82 -8.75 15.49
N THR A 40 21.76 -9.51 16.06
CA THR A 40 22.56 -10.47 15.29
C THR A 40 21.76 -11.68 14.80
N THR A 41 20.62 -11.97 15.42
CA THR A 41 19.78 -13.17 15.20
C THR A 41 18.31 -12.84 14.99
N GLU A 42 17.97 -11.56 14.97
CA GLU A 42 16.61 -11.07 14.89
C GLU A 42 16.46 -10.06 13.76
N TYR A 43 15.40 -10.24 12.98
CA TYR A 43 15.14 -9.45 11.78
C TYR A 43 13.66 -9.06 11.69
N VAL A 44 13.39 -7.90 11.08
CA VAL A 44 12.05 -7.51 10.60
C VAL A 44 12.13 -7.31 9.09
N LEU A 45 11.54 -8.22 8.34
CA LEU A 45 11.65 -8.23 6.89
C LEU A 45 10.29 -8.24 6.21
N PRO A 46 10.14 -7.51 5.07
CA PRO A 46 8.94 -7.57 4.25
C PRO A 46 8.95 -8.85 3.39
N LEU A 47 8.10 -9.82 3.73
CA LEU A 47 8.04 -11.12 3.07
C LEU A 47 6.70 -11.32 2.33
N THR A 48 6.77 -11.98 1.17
CA THR A 48 5.62 -12.64 0.57
C THR A 48 5.32 -13.96 1.28
N ALA A 49 4.17 -14.57 0.98
CA ALA A 49 3.83 -15.89 1.53
C ALA A 49 4.86 -16.99 1.15
N ASP A 50 5.42 -16.92 -0.06
CA ASP A 50 6.39 -17.92 -0.53
C ASP A 50 7.78 -17.68 0.10
N MET A 51 8.22 -16.43 0.26
CA MET A 51 9.45 -16.09 0.98
C MET A 51 9.37 -16.56 2.43
N LYS A 52 8.23 -16.35 3.09
CA LYS A 52 7.95 -16.87 4.45
C LYS A 52 8.15 -18.38 4.53
N LYS A 53 7.52 -19.14 3.63
CA LYS A 53 7.65 -20.61 3.57
C LYS A 53 9.10 -21.05 3.37
N THR A 54 9.84 -20.36 2.49
CA THR A 54 11.26 -20.66 2.23
C THR A 54 12.09 -20.47 3.50
N LEU A 55 11.84 -19.43 4.28
CA LEU A 55 12.51 -19.20 5.56
C LEU A 55 12.11 -20.22 6.61
N GLU A 56 10.83 -20.51 6.75
CA GLU A 56 10.32 -21.51 7.71
C GLU A 56 10.86 -22.92 7.45
N ALA A 57 11.24 -23.23 6.21
CA ALA A 57 11.84 -24.51 5.84
C ALA A 57 13.32 -24.64 6.26
N LYS A 58 13.98 -23.56 6.68
CA LYS A 58 15.38 -23.60 7.11
C LYS A 58 15.46 -24.09 8.56
N PRO A 59 16.28 -25.12 8.88
CA PRO A 59 16.32 -25.75 10.22
C PRO A 59 16.82 -24.81 11.33
N TRP A 60 17.56 -23.76 10.98
CA TRP A 60 18.09 -22.76 11.90
C TRP A 60 17.13 -21.57 12.14
N VAL A 61 15.98 -21.49 11.43
CA VAL A 61 14.95 -20.51 11.69
C VAL A 61 14.02 -21.04 12.79
N GLN A 62 13.96 -20.33 13.90
CA GLN A 62 13.15 -20.70 15.06
C GLN A 62 11.74 -20.13 15.01
N MET A 63 11.59 -18.91 14.41
CA MET A 63 10.31 -18.21 14.39
C MET A 63 10.21 -17.32 13.17
N VAL A 64 9.04 -17.30 12.52
CA VAL A 64 8.63 -16.31 11.53
C VAL A 64 7.21 -15.88 11.87
N GLN A 65 7.08 -14.75 12.55
CA GLN A 65 5.80 -14.24 13.03
C GLN A 65 5.44 -12.94 12.34
N ARG A 66 4.21 -12.82 11.84
CA ARG A 66 3.70 -11.57 11.29
C ARG A 66 3.60 -10.52 12.39
N ILE A 67 4.04 -9.31 12.08
CA ILE A 67 3.85 -8.14 12.94
C ILE A 67 2.43 -7.62 12.68
N GLU A 68 1.59 -7.63 13.71
CA GLU A 68 0.25 -7.06 13.63
C GLU A 68 0.29 -5.58 14.04
N PRO A 69 -0.48 -4.71 13.36
CA PRO A 69 -0.54 -3.29 13.69
C PRO A 69 -1.19 -3.06 15.06
N ALA A 70 -0.81 -1.98 15.72
CA ALA A 70 -1.48 -1.55 16.94
C ALA A 70 -2.91 -1.05 16.63
N GLU A 71 -3.86 -1.27 17.54
CA GLU A 71 -5.25 -0.79 17.40
C GLU A 71 -5.34 0.74 17.25
N SER A 72 -4.38 1.47 17.82
CA SER A 72 -4.28 2.94 17.72
C SER A 72 -4.01 3.49 16.30
N GLU A 73 -3.68 2.63 15.34
CA GLU A 73 -3.42 3.04 13.95
C GLU A 73 -4.68 3.46 13.18
N SER A 74 -5.88 3.14 13.68
CA SER A 74 -7.13 3.51 13.02
C SER A 74 -7.29 5.02 12.84
N ILE A 75 -6.70 5.83 13.73
CA ILE A 75 -6.82 7.30 13.70
C ILE A 75 -5.96 7.94 12.59
N ILE A 76 -4.88 7.28 12.16
CA ILE A 76 -3.98 7.80 11.13
C ILE A 76 -4.31 7.30 9.73
N THR A 77 -5.19 6.30 9.60
CA THR A 77 -5.69 5.85 8.30
C THR A 77 -6.76 6.80 7.75
N TYR A 78 -6.96 6.77 6.44
CA TYR A 78 -8.00 7.58 5.79
C TYR A 78 -9.42 7.08 6.15
N PRO A 79 -10.37 7.96 6.43
CA PRO A 79 -10.22 9.42 6.58
C PRO A 79 -9.62 9.80 7.94
N VAL A 80 -8.52 10.52 7.89
CA VAL A 80 -7.74 10.87 9.08
C VAL A 80 -8.60 11.61 10.12
N GLY A 81 -8.49 11.20 11.37
CA GLY A 81 -9.23 11.79 12.48
C GLY A 81 -10.65 11.23 12.67
N THR A 82 -11.03 10.22 11.90
CA THR A 82 -12.31 9.50 12.07
C THR A 82 -12.02 8.02 12.32
N ASP A 83 -12.53 7.48 13.40
CA ASP A 83 -12.31 6.08 13.75
C ASP A 83 -13.40 5.18 13.13
N TYR A 84 -13.03 4.44 12.08
CA TYR A 84 -13.84 3.39 11.49
C TYR A 84 -13.40 1.98 11.96
N GLY A 85 -12.47 1.88 12.91
CA GLY A 85 -11.86 0.62 13.32
C GLY A 85 -10.96 0.00 12.25
N TRP A 86 -10.54 0.77 11.23
CA TRP A 86 -9.70 0.28 10.16
C TRP A 86 -8.22 0.49 10.47
N THR A 87 -7.42 -0.49 10.15
CA THR A 87 -5.96 -0.40 10.20
C THR A 87 -5.39 -0.51 8.80
N HIS A 88 -4.10 -0.26 8.61
CA HIS A 88 -3.47 -0.42 7.29
C HIS A 88 -3.48 -1.88 6.80
N VAL A 89 -3.66 -2.85 7.71
CA VAL A 89 -3.75 -4.29 7.37
C VAL A 89 -5.19 -4.72 7.16
N ASN A 90 -6.12 -4.25 8.01
CA ASN A 90 -7.54 -4.57 7.94
C ASN A 90 -8.34 -3.31 7.63
N TYR A 91 -8.44 -2.99 6.33
CA TYR A 91 -9.03 -1.75 5.84
C TYR A 91 -10.31 -2.00 5.05
N GLY A 92 -11.35 -1.24 5.35
CA GLY A 92 -12.64 -1.30 4.66
C GLY A 92 -13.71 -2.16 5.35
N PRO A 93 -14.80 -2.47 4.64
CA PRO A 93 -15.04 -2.19 3.21
C PRO A 93 -15.24 -0.71 2.89
N ILE A 94 -14.72 -0.27 1.74
CA ILE A 94 -14.89 1.09 1.24
C ILE A 94 -15.50 1.06 -0.17
N TRP A 95 -16.52 1.89 -0.41
CA TRP A 95 -17.12 2.04 -1.73
C TRP A 95 -16.36 3.10 -2.52
N ILE A 96 -15.80 2.72 -3.67
CA ILE A 96 -15.02 3.60 -4.54
C ILE A 96 -15.97 4.30 -5.51
N PRO A 97 -16.04 5.64 -5.52
CA PRO A 97 -16.91 6.39 -6.40
C PRO A 97 -16.54 6.23 -7.88
N LYS A 98 -17.55 6.28 -8.74
CA LYS A 98 -17.37 6.41 -10.19
C LYS A 98 -18.23 7.51 -10.75
N LYS A 99 -17.86 8.01 -11.92
CA LYS A 99 -18.62 9.03 -12.66
C LYS A 99 -20.08 8.65 -12.83
N GLY A 100 -20.97 9.59 -12.48
CA GLY A 100 -22.41 9.42 -12.56
C GLY A 100 -23.02 8.59 -11.43
N ALA A 101 -22.24 7.98 -10.56
CA ALA A 101 -22.76 7.24 -9.42
C ALA A 101 -23.18 8.20 -8.31
N LYS A 102 -24.31 7.87 -7.66
CA LYS A 102 -24.89 8.65 -6.59
C LYS A 102 -24.68 7.95 -5.24
N VAL A 103 -24.24 8.70 -4.25
CA VAL A 103 -24.14 8.25 -2.86
C VAL A 103 -25.10 9.04 -1.98
N ASN A 104 -25.78 8.37 -1.03
CA ASN A 104 -26.50 9.05 0.03
C ASN A 104 -25.47 9.54 1.06
N LEU A 105 -25.48 10.85 1.36
CA LEU A 105 -24.58 11.47 2.31
C LEU A 105 -25.18 11.48 3.71
N THR A 106 -24.40 11.04 4.67
CA THR A 106 -24.66 11.15 6.10
C THR A 106 -23.45 11.79 6.78
N LEU A 107 -23.61 12.28 7.99
CA LEU A 107 -22.46 12.80 8.77
C LEU A 107 -21.41 11.71 9.05
N GLU A 108 -21.87 10.45 9.11
CA GLU A 108 -21.00 9.30 9.32
C GLU A 108 -20.12 9.00 8.12
N ASN A 109 -20.67 9.01 6.88
CA ASN A 109 -19.92 8.69 5.68
C ASN A 109 -19.30 9.90 4.98
N LEU A 110 -19.65 11.12 5.39
CA LEU A 110 -19.12 12.34 4.80
C LEU A 110 -17.59 12.41 4.82
N PRO A 111 -16.88 12.04 5.90
CA PRO A 111 -15.42 12.08 5.93
C PRO A 111 -14.76 11.26 4.81
N LEU A 112 -15.40 10.16 4.36
CA LEU A 112 -14.90 9.35 3.25
C LEU A 112 -14.93 10.10 1.91
N TYR A 113 -15.94 10.96 1.70
CA TYR A 113 -16.20 11.58 0.39
C TYR A 113 -15.94 13.08 0.36
N GLU A 114 -15.72 13.71 1.53
CA GLU A 114 -15.54 15.15 1.63
C GLU A 114 -14.43 15.66 0.70
N ARG A 115 -13.28 14.98 0.68
CA ARG A 115 -12.14 15.36 -0.17
C ARG A 115 -12.47 15.27 -1.65
N CYS A 116 -13.23 14.25 -2.07
CA CYS A 116 -13.70 14.11 -3.44
C CYS A 116 -14.62 15.27 -3.81
N ILE A 117 -15.61 15.56 -2.97
CA ILE A 117 -16.62 16.58 -3.23
C ILE A 117 -16.02 17.99 -3.22
N ARG A 118 -15.23 18.29 -2.19
CA ARG A 118 -14.69 19.63 -1.95
C ARG A 118 -13.49 19.94 -2.83
N ASN A 119 -12.45 19.08 -2.74
CA ASN A 119 -11.15 19.40 -3.32
C ASN A 119 -11.07 19.00 -4.79
N TYR A 120 -11.48 17.79 -5.13
CA TYR A 120 -11.33 17.28 -6.50
C TYR A 120 -12.44 17.77 -7.43
N GLU A 121 -13.67 17.90 -6.94
CA GLU A 121 -14.78 18.40 -7.75
C GLU A 121 -15.16 19.87 -7.49
N GLY A 122 -14.36 20.59 -6.67
CA GLY A 122 -14.39 22.03 -6.51
C GLY A 122 -15.67 22.59 -5.86
N ASN A 123 -16.38 21.80 -5.06
CA ASN A 123 -17.60 22.27 -4.41
C ASN A 123 -17.29 22.91 -3.05
N LYS A 124 -18.09 23.94 -2.70
CA LYS A 124 -18.13 24.46 -1.34
C LYS A 124 -18.96 23.52 -0.48
N LEU A 125 -18.33 22.84 0.49
CA LEU A 125 -19.00 21.91 1.41
C LEU A 125 -18.91 22.44 2.83
N GLU A 126 -20.03 22.48 3.53
CA GLU A 126 -20.14 22.94 4.92
C GLU A 126 -21.09 22.03 5.68
N VAL A 127 -20.82 21.83 6.97
CA VAL A 127 -21.75 21.17 7.90
C VAL A 127 -22.24 22.21 8.91
N LYS A 128 -23.55 22.43 8.98
CA LYS A 128 -24.18 23.37 9.91
C LYS A 128 -25.43 22.74 10.50
N ASN A 129 -25.58 22.83 11.82
CA ASN A 129 -26.77 22.33 12.54
C ASN A 129 -27.11 20.86 12.18
N GLY A 130 -26.10 20.00 11.97
CA GLY A 130 -26.30 18.61 11.61
C GLY A 130 -26.70 18.35 10.14
N HIS A 131 -26.72 19.39 9.29
CA HIS A 131 -27.03 19.28 7.86
C HIS A 131 -25.79 19.53 7.00
N ILE A 132 -25.70 18.78 5.90
CA ILE A 132 -24.63 18.92 4.90
C ILE A 132 -25.10 19.93 3.84
N TYR A 133 -24.28 20.95 3.60
CA TYR A 133 -24.53 21.97 2.57
C TYR A 133 -23.48 21.82 1.47
N ILE A 134 -23.92 21.69 0.23
CA ILE A 134 -23.06 21.71 -0.95
C ILE A 134 -23.48 22.92 -1.82
N ASN A 135 -22.53 23.84 -2.04
CA ASN A 135 -22.76 25.10 -2.75
C ASN A 135 -23.94 25.92 -2.20
N GLY A 136 -24.08 25.91 -0.85
CA GLY A 136 -25.11 26.66 -0.13
C GLY A 136 -26.50 26.01 -0.08
N LYS A 137 -26.69 24.82 -0.63
CA LYS A 137 -27.94 24.05 -0.58
C LYS A 137 -27.79 22.85 0.35
N VAL A 138 -28.81 22.53 1.11
CA VAL A 138 -28.90 21.30 1.90
C VAL A 138 -29.00 20.12 0.94
N GLU A 139 -28.06 19.21 1.05
CA GLU A 139 -28.00 18.01 0.21
C GLU A 139 -27.90 16.75 1.09
N THR A 140 -28.65 15.72 0.73
CA THR A 140 -28.65 14.40 1.38
C THR A 140 -28.00 13.33 0.50
N SER A 141 -27.49 13.73 -0.66
CA SER A 141 -26.85 12.84 -1.62
C SER A 141 -25.93 13.63 -2.53
N TYR A 142 -24.97 12.92 -3.15
CA TYR A 142 -24.05 13.50 -4.11
C TYR A 142 -23.86 12.58 -5.32
N THR A 143 -23.79 13.18 -6.52
CA THR A 143 -23.47 12.46 -7.76
C THR A 143 -22.08 12.86 -8.23
N PHE A 144 -21.18 11.89 -8.30
CA PHE A 144 -19.78 12.14 -8.65
C PHE A 144 -19.62 12.46 -10.13
N LYS A 145 -18.71 13.42 -10.44
CA LYS A 145 -18.48 13.93 -11.80
C LYS A 145 -17.36 13.21 -12.53
N MET A 146 -16.50 12.47 -11.80
CA MET A 146 -15.37 11.72 -12.36
C MET A 146 -15.24 10.36 -11.73
N ASP A 147 -14.40 9.50 -12.32
CA ASP A 147 -14.02 8.21 -11.75
C ASP A 147 -12.94 8.39 -10.67
N TYR A 148 -12.99 7.52 -9.68
CA TYR A 148 -12.01 7.48 -8.60
C TYR A 148 -11.36 6.10 -8.50
N TYR A 149 -10.14 6.07 -8.04
CA TYR A 149 -9.34 4.86 -7.92
C TYR A 149 -8.82 4.71 -6.50
N TRP A 150 -8.57 3.47 -6.13
CA TRP A 150 -7.94 3.12 -4.87
C TRP A 150 -6.59 2.47 -5.19
N MET A 151 -5.52 3.18 -4.88
CA MET A 151 -4.16 2.75 -5.15
C MET A 151 -3.58 2.15 -3.89
N GLN A 152 -3.06 0.93 -3.99
CA GLN A 152 -2.51 0.22 -2.84
C GLN A 152 -1.19 -0.43 -3.23
N GLY A 153 -0.14 -0.14 -2.46
CA GLY A 153 1.20 -0.66 -2.71
C GLY A 153 1.34 -2.14 -2.35
N ASP A 154 2.19 -2.87 -3.08
CA ASP A 154 2.44 -4.29 -2.84
C ASP A 154 3.20 -4.53 -1.52
N ASN A 155 4.05 -3.60 -1.08
CA ASN A 155 4.68 -3.64 0.23
C ASN A 155 3.73 -3.08 1.28
N ARG A 156 2.81 -3.93 1.73
CA ARG A 156 1.61 -3.56 2.50
C ARG A 156 1.89 -2.75 3.76
N ASP A 157 2.92 -3.11 4.50
CA ASP A 157 3.24 -2.49 5.78
C ASP A 157 4.25 -1.33 5.63
N ASN A 158 4.78 -1.11 4.42
CA ASN A 158 5.71 -0.03 4.12
C ASN A 158 5.30 0.67 2.81
N SER A 159 4.06 1.11 2.73
CA SER A 159 3.51 1.86 1.60
C SER A 159 2.64 3.01 2.09
N LEU A 160 2.99 4.22 1.67
CA LEU A 160 2.16 5.41 1.88
C LEU A 160 1.20 5.53 0.68
N ASP A 161 0.05 4.89 0.78
CA ASP A 161 -0.93 4.72 -0.30
C ASP A 161 -2.34 5.19 0.07
N SER A 162 -3.37 4.82 -0.70
CA SER A 162 -4.75 5.25 -0.49
C SER A 162 -5.31 4.97 0.90
N ARG A 163 -4.75 4.02 1.63
CA ARG A 163 -5.12 3.77 3.04
C ARG A 163 -4.81 4.96 3.96
N TYR A 164 -3.92 5.85 3.53
CA TYR A 164 -3.51 7.04 4.28
C TYR A 164 -4.02 8.35 3.67
N TRP A 165 -4.06 8.46 2.34
CA TRP A 165 -4.44 9.71 1.67
C TRP A 165 -5.74 9.64 0.86
N GLY A 166 -6.41 8.47 0.78
CA GLY A 166 -7.74 8.31 0.20
C GLY A 166 -7.77 8.09 -1.32
N PHE A 167 -8.87 8.51 -1.94
CA PHE A 167 -9.12 8.29 -3.36
C PHE A 167 -8.21 9.10 -4.28
N VAL A 168 -7.90 8.52 -5.45
CA VAL A 168 -7.22 9.19 -6.57
C VAL A 168 -8.25 9.50 -7.64
N PRO A 169 -8.50 10.76 -8.00
CA PRO A 169 -9.39 11.10 -9.09
C PRO A 169 -8.74 10.77 -10.46
N GLU A 170 -9.56 10.52 -11.48
CA GLU A 170 -9.10 10.09 -12.81
C GLU A 170 -8.13 11.08 -13.47
N ASP A 171 -8.29 12.37 -13.22
CA ASP A 171 -7.43 13.44 -13.76
C ASP A 171 -6.03 13.51 -13.13
N HIS A 172 -5.80 12.77 -12.05
CA HIS A 172 -4.47 12.60 -11.42
C HIS A 172 -3.73 11.36 -11.94
N ILE A 173 -4.35 10.56 -12.80
CA ILE A 173 -3.71 9.38 -13.41
C ILE A 173 -2.93 9.83 -14.64
N VAL A 174 -1.61 9.81 -14.54
CA VAL A 174 -0.71 10.20 -15.64
C VAL A 174 -0.70 9.15 -16.75
N GLY A 175 -0.78 7.88 -16.39
CA GLY A 175 -0.79 6.77 -17.35
C GLY A 175 -0.33 5.45 -16.75
N THR A 176 -0.30 4.44 -17.61
CA THR A 176 0.20 3.10 -17.28
C THR A 176 1.48 2.84 -18.06
N PRO A 177 2.56 2.34 -17.44
CA PRO A 177 3.78 2.01 -18.14
C PRO A 177 3.52 0.90 -19.19
N ALA A 178 3.90 1.17 -20.45
CA ALA A 178 3.66 0.26 -21.56
C ALA A 178 4.83 -0.69 -21.80
N ILE A 179 6.08 -0.22 -21.62
CA ILE A 179 7.29 -0.99 -21.89
C ILE A 179 8.43 -0.54 -20.96
N ILE A 180 9.28 -1.48 -20.60
CA ILE A 180 10.51 -1.21 -19.85
C ILE A 180 11.63 -0.97 -20.88
N LEU A 181 12.12 0.27 -20.99
CA LEU A 181 13.23 0.60 -21.88
C LEU A 181 14.57 0.20 -21.27
N ILE A 182 14.78 0.51 -19.99
CA ILE A 182 15.98 0.18 -19.23
C ILE A 182 15.57 -0.22 -17.82
N SER A 183 16.25 -1.20 -17.23
CA SER A 183 16.05 -1.61 -15.84
C SER A 183 17.41 -1.70 -15.14
N PHE A 184 17.55 -0.93 -14.06
CA PHE A 184 18.74 -0.94 -13.21
C PHE A 184 18.49 -1.71 -11.93
N ASP A 185 19.52 -2.39 -11.45
CA ASP A 185 19.57 -2.91 -10.10
C ASP A 185 20.24 -1.87 -9.20
N LYS A 186 19.53 -1.41 -8.17
CA LYS A 186 20.06 -0.38 -7.27
C LYS A 186 21.15 -0.91 -6.34
N ASP A 187 21.21 -2.23 -6.16
CA ASP A 187 22.11 -2.91 -5.25
C ASP A 187 23.43 -3.32 -5.91
N HIS A 188 23.53 -3.16 -7.26
CA HIS A 188 24.69 -3.48 -8.05
C HIS A 188 25.21 -2.30 -8.85
N SER A 189 26.55 -2.21 -9.06
CA SER A 189 27.12 -1.18 -9.92
C SER A 189 26.84 -1.46 -11.39
N LEU A 190 26.80 -0.41 -12.23
CA LEU A 190 26.50 -0.52 -13.68
C LEU A 190 27.37 -1.56 -14.40
N PHE A 191 28.62 -1.72 -13.99
CA PHE A 191 29.59 -2.64 -14.62
C PHE A 191 29.61 -4.04 -13.97
N ASN A 192 28.90 -4.23 -12.86
CA ASN A 192 28.86 -5.49 -12.11
C ASN A 192 27.42 -5.94 -11.84
N GLY A 193 26.68 -6.22 -12.92
CA GLY A 193 25.31 -6.72 -12.81
C GLY A 193 24.22 -5.66 -12.62
N GLY A 194 24.57 -4.36 -12.62
CA GLY A 194 23.62 -3.27 -12.39
C GLY A 194 22.57 -3.06 -13.50
N ILE A 195 22.72 -3.70 -14.67
CA ILE A 195 21.73 -3.65 -15.75
C ILE A 195 20.99 -4.99 -15.80
N ARG A 196 19.69 -4.95 -15.60
CA ARG A 196 18.79 -6.13 -15.70
C ARG A 196 18.39 -6.33 -17.15
N TRP A 197 19.29 -6.88 -17.97
CA TRP A 197 19.08 -7.13 -19.40
C TRP A 197 17.83 -7.97 -19.71
N ASN A 198 17.50 -8.89 -18.81
CA ASN A 198 16.32 -9.75 -18.93
C ASN A 198 14.99 -9.03 -18.84
N ARG A 199 14.98 -7.74 -18.44
CA ARG A 199 13.76 -6.90 -18.31
C ARG A 199 13.62 -5.88 -19.42
N ILE A 200 14.66 -5.62 -20.20
CA ILE A 200 14.66 -4.60 -21.27
C ILE A 200 13.69 -5.04 -22.38
N PHE A 201 12.91 -4.09 -22.88
CA PHE A 201 11.84 -4.27 -23.89
C PHE A 201 10.72 -5.23 -23.49
N LYS A 202 10.59 -5.55 -22.21
CA LYS A 202 9.45 -6.31 -21.68
C LYS A 202 8.31 -5.43 -21.20
N LEU A 203 7.12 -5.98 -21.17
CA LEU A 203 5.97 -5.35 -20.54
C LEU A 203 6.15 -5.38 -19.01
N PRO A 204 5.79 -4.31 -18.28
CA PRO A 204 5.98 -4.24 -16.82
C PRO A 204 5.31 -5.37 -16.02
N ASN A 205 4.31 -6.03 -16.61
CA ASN A 205 3.52 -7.09 -15.96
C ASN A 205 3.91 -8.52 -16.39
N GLN A 206 4.97 -8.72 -17.21
CA GLN A 206 5.37 -10.05 -17.70
C GLN A 206 6.24 -10.87 -16.73
N ASP A 207 6.68 -10.31 -15.62
CA ASP A 207 7.38 -11.08 -14.58
C ASP A 207 6.42 -11.90 -13.69
N LYS A 208 5.25 -12.26 -14.24
CA LYS A 208 4.28 -13.18 -13.63
C LYS A 208 4.59 -14.60 -14.08
N LYS A 209 5.64 -15.20 -13.52
CA LYS A 209 5.76 -16.67 -13.42
C LYS A 209 6.46 -17.02 -12.14
#